data_8648b8b5435bf1862a9692c9466cc66e
#
_entry.id   8648b8b5435bf1862a9692c9466cc66e
#
_cell.length_a   1.000
_cell.length_b   1.000
_cell.length_c   1.000
_cell.angle_alpha   90.00
_cell.angle_beta   90.00
_cell.angle_gamma   90.00
#
_symmetry.space_group_name_H-M   'P 1'
#
loop_
_entity.id
_entity.type
_entity.pdbx_description
1 polymer ?
#
loop_
_entity_poly.entity_id
_entity_poly.type
_entity_poly.pdbx_seq_one_letter_code
_entity_poly.pdbx_strand_id
1 'polypeptide(L)'
;IQVLFDWNYDASFHPQVSQLRHVLIYLNQHYGIKQTNIIAHSWGGTEFMHAYMGSKRLQRRLRLNKLIFLGVPVEESLSDRLPYHYLLIHHSKDKNFHQLRVQMKDWQLNYPITIYNLMGSKEGSKLTDGEVPHIQSEMLKALIQSHPTITYHQKIYANTTHSQLHIRPVILNEIERILWGKEQSK
;
A
#
# COMPACT_ATOMS: atom_id res chain seq x y z
N ILE A 1 -7.04 -5.23 -14.40
CA ILE A 1 -5.77 -5.91 -14.79
C ILE A 1 -5.18 -6.48 -13.53
N GLN A 2 -4.87 -7.75 -13.54
CA GLN A 2 -4.14 -8.45 -12.48
C GLN A 2 -2.69 -8.63 -12.95
N VAL A 3 -1.74 -8.30 -12.09
CA VAL A 3 -0.31 -8.51 -12.33
C VAL A 3 0.13 -9.71 -11.51
N LEU A 4 0.67 -10.72 -12.17
CA LEU A 4 1.27 -11.89 -11.57
C LEU A 4 2.77 -11.87 -11.89
N PHE A 5 3.60 -12.20 -10.91
CA PHE A 5 5.04 -12.30 -11.08
C PHE A 5 5.44 -13.76 -11.26
N ASP A 6 6.31 -14.04 -12.21
CA ASP A 6 6.80 -15.41 -12.47
C ASP A 6 7.68 -15.94 -11.33
N TRP A 7 8.27 -15.06 -10.53
CA TRP A 7 9.17 -15.39 -9.42
C TRP A 7 8.79 -14.65 -8.14
N ASN A 8 8.17 -15.36 -7.21
CA ASN A 8 7.81 -14.85 -5.88
C ASN A 8 8.81 -15.23 -4.78
N TYR A 9 9.95 -15.84 -5.13
CA TYR A 9 10.90 -16.42 -4.17
C TYR A 9 12.22 -15.64 -4.04
N ASP A 10 12.34 -14.49 -4.69
CA ASP A 10 13.56 -13.69 -4.54
C ASP A 10 13.48 -12.88 -3.25
N ALA A 11 14.49 -13.04 -2.38
CA ALA A 11 14.63 -12.27 -1.15
C ALA A 11 14.86 -10.76 -1.41
N SER A 12 15.07 -10.36 -2.66
CA SER A 12 15.13 -8.96 -3.09
C SER A 12 13.90 -8.61 -3.91
N PHE A 13 13.13 -7.62 -3.51
CA PHE A 13 11.97 -7.16 -4.27
C PHE A 13 12.33 -6.24 -5.46
N HIS A 14 13.60 -5.98 -5.71
CA HIS A 14 14.05 -5.10 -6.81
C HIS A 14 13.62 -5.57 -8.21
N PRO A 15 13.69 -6.85 -8.58
CA PRO A 15 13.19 -7.31 -9.88
C PRO A 15 11.71 -7.03 -10.07
N GLN A 16 10.88 -7.33 -9.07
CA GLN A 16 9.43 -7.13 -9.10
C GLN A 16 9.08 -5.64 -9.20
N VAL A 17 9.77 -4.78 -8.45
CA VAL A 17 9.63 -3.31 -8.55
C VAL A 17 9.90 -2.82 -9.97
N SER A 18 10.96 -3.34 -10.61
CA SER A 18 11.30 -3.00 -11.99
C SER A 18 10.25 -3.49 -12.99
N GLN A 19 9.81 -4.75 -12.87
CA GLN A 19 8.76 -5.33 -13.71
C GLN A 19 7.46 -4.55 -13.58
N LEU A 20 7.02 -4.26 -12.36
CA LEU A 20 5.79 -3.50 -12.10
C LEU A 20 5.86 -2.09 -12.70
N ARG A 21 7.02 -1.44 -12.60
CA ARG A 21 7.27 -0.14 -13.24
C ARG A 21 7.12 -0.22 -14.76
N HIS A 22 7.65 -1.25 -15.40
CA HIS A 22 7.49 -1.46 -16.83
C HIS A 22 6.04 -1.71 -17.23
N VAL A 23 5.31 -2.53 -16.47
CA VAL A 23 3.87 -2.76 -16.70
C VAL A 23 3.07 -1.46 -16.62
N LEU A 24 3.28 -0.65 -15.59
CA LEU A 24 2.57 0.62 -15.42
C LEU A 24 2.89 1.61 -16.56
N ILE A 25 4.16 1.68 -17.00
CA ILE A 25 4.56 2.49 -18.16
C ILE A 25 3.91 1.96 -19.44
N TYR A 26 3.90 0.65 -19.63
CA TYR A 26 3.30 0.02 -20.79
C TYR A 26 1.79 0.34 -20.88
N LEU A 27 1.06 0.18 -19.77
CA LEU A 27 -0.36 0.51 -19.69
C LEU A 27 -0.64 1.97 -20.03
N ASN A 28 0.18 2.88 -19.52
CA ASN A 28 0.06 4.30 -19.87
C ASN A 28 0.33 4.57 -21.35
N GLN A 29 1.35 3.95 -21.95
CA GLN A 29 1.78 4.23 -23.31
C GLN A 29 0.89 3.57 -24.37
N HIS A 30 0.51 2.31 -24.16
CA HIS A 30 -0.21 1.52 -25.16
C HIS A 30 -1.73 1.63 -25.03
N TYR A 31 -2.24 1.83 -23.82
CA TYR A 31 -3.68 1.94 -23.56
C TYR A 31 -4.13 3.34 -23.17
N GLY A 32 -3.21 4.30 -23.11
CA GLY A 32 -3.53 5.69 -22.79
C GLY A 32 -4.06 5.90 -21.36
N ILE A 33 -3.79 4.96 -20.44
CA ILE A 33 -4.26 5.04 -19.05
C ILE A 33 -3.54 6.18 -18.35
N LYS A 34 -4.26 7.23 -17.96
CA LYS A 34 -3.73 8.41 -17.29
C LYS A 34 -4.05 8.45 -15.79
N GLN A 35 -5.02 7.67 -15.35
CA GLN A 35 -5.45 7.58 -13.96
C GLN A 35 -5.80 6.14 -13.61
N THR A 36 -5.50 5.72 -12.37
CA THR A 36 -5.74 4.34 -11.93
C THR A 36 -6.13 4.27 -10.45
N ASN A 37 -6.88 3.23 -10.10
CA ASN A 37 -7.02 2.74 -8.75
C ASN A 37 -6.11 1.52 -8.58
N ILE A 38 -5.55 1.35 -7.40
CA ILE A 38 -4.66 0.23 -7.08
C ILE A 38 -5.28 -0.55 -5.92
N ILE A 39 -5.36 -1.86 -6.08
CA ILE A 39 -5.60 -2.80 -4.98
C ILE A 39 -4.33 -3.64 -4.87
N ALA A 40 -3.75 -3.68 -3.69
CA ALA A 40 -2.53 -4.44 -3.48
C ALA A 40 -2.60 -5.20 -2.16
N HIS A 41 -2.13 -6.44 -2.16
CA HIS A 41 -2.08 -7.32 -1.01
C HIS A 41 -0.64 -7.60 -0.63
N SER A 42 -0.34 -7.55 0.68
CA SER A 42 0.96 -7.94 1.20
C SER A 42 2.13 -7.17 0.54
N TRP A 43 3.22 -7.82 0.25
CA TRP A 43 4.40 -7.26 -0.41
C TRP A 43 4.11 -6.58 -1.76
N GLY A 44 3.07 -7.01 -2.49
CA GLY A 44 2.67 -6.35 -3.72
C GLY A 44 2.35 -4.87 -3.55
N GLY A 45 1.90 -4.46 -2.35
CA GLY A 45 1.70 -3.04 -2.04
C GLY A 45 3.01 -2.30 -1.78
N THR A 46 3.96 -2.93 -1.10
CA THR A 46 5.30 -2.39 -0.86
C THR A 46 6.05 -2.21 -2.18
N GLU A 47 6.03 -3.24 -3.03
CA GLU A 47 6.60 -3.20 -4.38
C GLU A 47 5.98 -2.11 -5.24
N PHE A 48 4.65 -1.97 -5.19
CA PHE A 48 3.95 -0.90 -5.91
C PHE A 48 4.42 0.49 -5.45
N MET A 49 4.50 0.71 -4.13
CA MET A 49 4.97 2.00 -3.61
C MET A 49 6.39 2.31 -4.09
N HIS A 50 7.32 1.36 -4.02
CA HIS A 50 8.69 1.56 -4.52
C HIS A 50 8.74 1.76 -6.04
N ALA A 51 7.92 1.05 -6.81
CA ALA A 51 7.84 1.20 -8.25
C ALA A 51 7.36 2.60 -8.65
N TYR A 52 6.31 3.08 -7.99
CA TYR A 52 5.69 4.35 -8.31
C TYR A 52 6.49 5.54 -7.74
N MET A 53 6.83 5.51 -6.45
CA MET A 53 7.54 6.60 -5.77
C MET A 53 8.97 6.76 -6.30
N GLY A 54 9.62 5.66 -6.69
CA GLY A 54 10.94 5.68 -7.32
C GLY A 54 10.95 6.13 -8.78
N SER A 55 9.81 6.56 -9.36
CA SER A 55 9.74 6.91 -10.80
C SER A 55 9.04 8.25 -11.05
N LYS A 56 9.81 9.31 -11.16
CA LYS A 56 9.30 10.64 -11.57
C LYS A 56 8.56 10.58 -12.93
N ARG A 57 8.93 9.65 -13.82
CA ARG A 57 8.23 9.43 -15.09
C ARG A 57 6.81 8.95 -14.89
N LEU A 58 6.61 7.96 -13.99
CA LEU A 58 5.27 7.46 -13.65
C LEU A 58 4.44 8.54 -12.97
N GLN A 59 4.98 9.22 -11.98
CA GLN A 59 4.29 10.29 -11.25
C GLN A 59 3.75 11.39 -12.16
N ARG A 60 4.47 11.72 -13.25
CA ARG A 60 4.02 12.72 -14.24
C ARG A 60 2.97 12.21 -15.21
N ARG A 61 2.91 10.91 -15.46
CA ARG A 61 2.09 10.32 -16.53
C ARG A 61 0.86 9.55 -16.05
N LEU A 62 0.92 9.01 -14.84
CA LEU A 62 -0.11 8.15 -14.28
C LEU A 62 -0.53 8.70 -12.92
N ARG A 63 -1.71 9.27 -12.85
CA ARG A 63 -2.30 9.72 -11.58
C ARG A 63 -2.89 8.55 -10.83
N LEU A 64 -2.69 8.55 -9.51
CA LEU A 64 -3.36 7.65 -8.60
C LEU A 64 -4.67 8.30 -8.12
N ASN A 65 -5.72 7.51 -7.95
CA ASN A 65 -6.99 7.99 -7.41
C ASN A 65 -7.27 7.33 -6.04
N LYS A 66 -7.50 6.02 -6.03
CA LYS A 66 -7.69 5.26 -4.79
C LYS A 66 -6.63 4.18 -4.67
N LEU A 67 -6.02 4.08 -3.49
CA LEU A 67 -5.11 3.00 -3.13
C LEU A 67 -5.75 2.18 -2.03
N ILE A 68 -5.93 0.89 -2.25
CA ILE A 68 -6.51 -0.05 -1.28
C ILE A 68 -5.44 -1.08 -0.95
N PHE A 69 -4.88 -0.97 0.24
CA PHE A 69 -3.83 -1.84 0.74
C PHE A 69 -4.41 -2.86 1.72
N LEU A 70 -4.12 -4.13 1.48
CA LEU A 70 -4.62 -5.27 2.22
C LEU A 70 -3.44 -5.93 2.94
N GLY A 71 -3.25 -5.63 4.23
CA GLY A 71 -2.15 -6.19 5.02
C GLY A 71 -0.77 -5.90 4.42
N VAL A 72 -0.52 -4.69 3.94
CA VAL A 72 0.73 -4.30 3.30
C VAL A 72 1.79 -3.92 4.33
N PRO A 73 2.92 -4.62 4.44
CA PRO A 73 4.02 -4.23 5.31
C PRO A 73 4.81 -3.08 4.66
N VAL A 74 4.77 -1.91 5.27
CA VAL A 74 5.46 -0.70 4.75
C VAL A 74 6.84 -0.56 5.38
N GLU A 75 6.97 -1.04 6.62
CA GLU A 75 8.20 -1.04 7.40
C GLU A 75 8.37 -2.42 8.04
N GLU A 76 9.35 -3.20 7.61
CA GLU A 76 9.45 -4.61 7.94
C GLU A 76 10.33 -4.93 9.16
N SER A 77 11.08 -3.95 9.69
CA SER A 77 11.95 -4.19 10.85
C SER A 77 11.24 -4.08 12.20
N LEU A 78 9.99 -3.59 12.21
CA LEU A 78 9.20 -3.43 13.43
C LEU A 78 8.44 -4.72 13.76
N SER A 79 8.35 -5.02 15.06
CA SER A 79 7.59 -6.15 15.57
C SER A 79 6.31 -5.70 16.27
N ASP A 80 5.36 -6.61 16.42
CA ASP A 80 4.07 -6.42 17.10
C ASP A 80 4.17 -6.09 18.60
N ARG A 81 5.37 -6.14 19.16
CA ARG A 81 5.63 -5.87 20.59
C ARG A 81 5.86 -4.41 20.93
N LEU A 82 5.92 -3.52 19.91
CA LEU A 82 6.22 -2.10 20.13
C LEU A 82 4.92 -1.28 20.18
N PRO A 83 4.66 -0.53 21.27
CA PRO A 83 3.34 0.07 21.50
C PRO A 83 3.08 1.42 20.81
N TYR A 84 4.10 2.10 20.26
CA TYR A 84 3.96 3.49 19.75
C TYR A 84 4.67 3.70 18.42
N HIS A 85 3.93 3.60 17.33
CA HIS A 85 4.50 3.59 15.97
C HIS A 85 4.97 4.96 15.48
N TYR A 86 4.32 6.06 15.81
CA TYR A 86 4.72 7.37 15.31
C TYR A 86 6.10 7.84 15.85
N LEU A 87 6.51 7.35 17.01
CA LEU A 87 7.84 7.60 17.55
C LEU A 87 8.92 6.74 16.91
N LEU A 88 8.52 5.65 16.25
CA LEU A 88 9.43 4.63 15.72
C LEU A 88 9.98 4.98 14.34
N ILE A 89 9.40 5.97 13.66
CA ILE A 89 9.87 6.39 12.34
C ILE A 89 11.36 6.75 12.31
N HIS A 90 11.89 7.24 13.42
CA HIS A 90 13.30 7.58 13.58
C HIS A 90 14.17 6.39 14.05
N HIS A 91 13.52 5.31 14.50
CA HIS A 91 14.18 4.12 15.02
C HIS A 91 14.11 2.93 14.03
N SER A 92 13.42 3.08 12.91
CA SER A 92 13.38 2.06 11.87
C SER A 92 14.79 1.74 11.36
N LYS A 93 15.11 0.46 11.25
CA LYS A 93 16.33 -0.06 10.64
C LYS A 93 16.13 -0.49 9.18
N ASP A 94 14.90 -0.40 8.70
CA ASP A 94 14.54 -0.78 7.34
C ASP A 94 15.02 0.27 6.33
N LYS A 95 16.02 -0.10 5.55
CA LYS A 95 16.60 0.77 4.50
C LYS A 95 15.58 1.09 3.40
N ASN A 96 14.71 0.15 3.07
CA ASN A 96 13.68 0.32 2.04
C ASN A 96 12.63 1.34 2.51
N PHE A 97 12.22 1.24 3.77
CA PHE A 97 11.34 2.24 4.38
C PHE A 97 11.95 3.64 4.37
N HIS A 98 13.23 3.78 4.72
CA HIS A 98 13.91 5.08 4.66
C HIS A 98 13.99 5.64 3.25
N GLN A 99 14.27 4.78 2.25
CA GLN A 99 14.26 5.19 0.85
C GLN A 99 12.86 5.65 0.41
N LEU A 100 11.84 4.89 0.75
CA LEU A 100 10.46 5.23 0.45
C LEU A 100 10.04 6.55 1.10
N ARG A 101 10.46 6.80 2.34
CA ARG A 101 10.22 8.05 3.06
C ARG A 101 10.80 9.27 2.36
N VAL A 102 12.05 9.16 1.85
CA VAL A 102 12.68 10.22 1.05
C VAL A 102 11.90 10.45 -0.25
N GLN A 103 11.57 9.37 -0.97
CA GLN A 103 10.83 9.45 -2.23
C GLN A 103 9.43 10.05 -2.03
N MET A 104 8.75 9.70 -0.96
CA MET A 104 7.45 10.28 -0.59
C MET A 104 7.55 11.77 -0.33
N LYS A 105 8.54 12.21 0.45
CA LYS A 105 8.77 13.63 0.75
C LYS A 105 9.02 14.45 -0.54
N ASP A 106 9.69 13.86 -1.52
CA ASP A 106 10.02 14.50 -2.81
C ASP A 106 8.87 14.42 -3.83
N TRP A 107 7.77 13.74 -3.49
CA TRP A 107 6.64 13.59 -4.40
C TRP A 107 5.84 14.88 -4.50
N GLN A 108 5.79 15.44 -5.71
CA GLN A 108 5.04 16.66 -6.02
C GLN A 108 3.56 16.33 -6.27
N LEU A 109 2.85 15.96 -5.20
CA LEU A 109 1.43 15.61 -5.27
C LEU A 109 0.57 16.89 -5.26
N ASN A 110 -0.12 17.15 -6.37
CA ASN A 110 -0.98 18.33 -6.57
C ASN A 110 -2.44 17.99 -6.89
N TYR A 111 -2.86 16.75 -6.59
CA TYR A 111 -4.24 16.28 -6.77
C TYR A 111 -4.63 15.36 -5.59
N PRO A 112 -5.93 15.23 -5.30
CA PRO A 112 -6.36 14.39 -4.19
C PRO A 112 -6.16 12.90 -4.48
N ILE A 113 -5.79 12.16 -3.45
CA ILE A 113 -5.73 10.69 -3.43
C ILE A 113 -6.40 10.20 -2.16
N THR A 114 -7.12 9.08 -2.25
CA THR A 114 -7.64 8.40 -1.08
C THR A 114 -6.93 7.07 -0.88
N ILE A 115 -6.43 6.85 0.32
CA ILE A 115 -5.75 5.61 0.71
C ILE A 115 -6.58 4.88 1.76
N TYR A 116 -6.84 3.60 1.50
CA TYR A 116 -7.48 2.67 2.42
C TYR A 116 -6.46 1.63 2.86
N ASN A 117 -6.12 1.61 4.14
CA ASN A 117 -5.25 0.62 4.77
C ASN A 117 -6.13 -0.39 5.53
N LEU A 118 -6.35 -1.54 4.92
CA LEU A 118 -7.22 -2.60 5.42
C LEU A 118 -6.36 -3.73 5.98
N MET A 119 -6.47 -3.98 7.28
CA MET A 119 -5.67 -4.96 7.99
C MET A 119 -6.56 -6.06 8.58
N GLY A 120 -6.01 -7.25 8.72
CA GLY A 120 -6.64 -8.35 9.43
C GLY A 120 -6.16 -8.44 10.87
N SER A 121 -6.96 -9.03 11.73
CA SER A 121 -6.58 -9.39 13.09
C SER A 121 -6.98 -10.86 13.28
N LYS A 122 -5.99 -11.76 13.29
CA LYS A 122 -6.28 -13.19 13.45
C LYS A 122 -6.89 -13.50 14.79
N GLU A 123 -7.60 -14.60 14.90
CA GLU A 123 -8.16 -15.08 16.16
C GLU A 123 -7.07 -15.16 17.25
N GLY A 124 -7.37 -14.67 18.45
CA GLY A 124 -6.44 -14.63 19.58
C GLY A 124 -5.35 -13.55 19.49
N SER A 125 -5.31 -12.74 18.44
CA SER A 125 -4.39 -11.60 18.33
C SER A 125 -5.12 -10.32 17.94
N LYS A 126 -4.72 -9.20 18.56
CA LYS A 126 -5.19 -7.86 18.21
C LYS A 126 -4.12 -7.04 17.47
N LEU A 127 -2.95 -7.64 17.19
CA LEU A 127 -1.76 -6.91 16.73
C LEU A 127 -1.22 -7.41 15.37
N THR A 128 -1.81 -8.47 14.82
CA THR A 128 -1.34 -9.08 13.57
C THR A 128 -2.44 -9.91 12.89
N ASP A 129 -2.38 -9.98 11.58
CA ASP A 129 -3.19 -10.91 10.77
C ASP A 129 -2.59 -12.34 10.69
N GLY A 130 -1.45 -12.54 11.36
CA GLY A 130 -0.72 -13.80 11.42
C GLY A 130 0.58 -13.79 10.64
N GLU A 131 0.73 -12.93 9.67
CA GLU A 131 1.93 -12.75 8.85
C GLU A 131 2.49 -11.33 8.99
N VAL A 132 1.63 -10.31 8.94
CA VAL A 132 2.03 -8.90 9.01
C VAL A 132 1.57 -8.29 10.34
N PRO A 133 2.48 -7.84 11.20
CA PRO A 133 2.16 -7.02 12.35
C PRO A 133 1.48 -5.71 11.93
N HIS A 134 0.43 -5.30 12.63
CA HIS A 134 -0.30 -4.06 12.30
C HIS A 134 0.62 -2.84 12.22
N ILE A 135 1.61 -2.76 13.13
CA ILE A 135 2.57 -1.65 13.17
C ILE A 135 3.31 -1.46 11.85
N GLN A 136 3.65 -2.54 11.15
CA GLN A 136 4.32 -2.47 9.85
C GLN A 136 3.44 -1.81 8.78
N SER A 137 2.14 -2.12 8.77
CA SER A 137 1.17 -1.49 7.86
C SER A 137 0.79 -0.07 8.30
N GLU A 138 0.73 0.21 9.60
CA GLU A 138 0.37 1.51 10.16
C GLU A 138 1.43 2.58 9.91
N MET A 139 2.69 2.19 9.68
CA MET A 139 3.76 3.10 9.29
C MET A 139 3.48 3.83 7.97
N LEU A 140 2.53 3.35 7.16
CA LEU A 140 2.01 4.08 6.00
C LEU A 140 1.50 5.47 6.39
N LYS A 141 0.80 5.60 7.51
CA LYS A 141 0.31 6.90 8.00
C LYS A 141 1.45 7.89 8.25
N ALA A 142 2.58 7.40 8.76
CA ALA A 142 3.76 8.24 8.99
C ALA A 142 4.42 8.70 7.67
N LEU A 143 4.35 7.90 6.60
CA LEU A 143 4.87 8.29 5.28
C LEU A 143 4.05 9.40 4.64
N ILE A 144 2.73 9.36 4.78
CA ILE A 144 1.82 10.24 4.06
C ILE A 144 1.48 11.55 4.79
N GLN A 145 1.85 11.66 6.06
CA GLN A 145 1.49 12.84 6.90
C GLN A 145 1.97 14.19 6.35
N SER A 146 2.98 14.20 5.48
CA SER A 146 3.47 15.42 4.81
C SER A 146 2.65 15.82 3.58
N HIS A 147 1.63 15.03 3.19
CA HIS A 147 0.80 15.26 2.01
C HIS A 147 -0.64 15.58 2.39
N PRO A 148 -1.01 16.86 2.55
CA PRO A 148 -2.35 17.25 3.01
C PRO A 148 -3.48 16.91 2.01
N THR A 149 -3.13 16.62 0.77
CA THR A 149 -4.08 16.19 -0.28
C THR A 149 -4.42 14.70 -0.22
N ILE A 150 -3.80 13.94 0.69
CA ILE A 150 -4.10 12.53 0.89
C ILE A 150 -5.14 12.37 1.99
N THR A 151 -6.28 11.78 1.64
CA THR A 151 -7.26 11.29 2.61
C THR A 151 -6.89 9.86 2.99
N TYR A 152 -6.80 9.58 4.29
CA TYR A 152 -6.40 8.27 4.81
C TYR A 152 -7.49 7.63 5.65
N HIS A 153 -7.82 6.40 5.30
CA HIS A 153 -8.74 5.54 6.05
C HIS A 153 -8.01 4.27 6.48
N GLN A 154 -8.25 3.85 7.72
CA GLN A 154 -7.69 2.62 8.27
C GLN A 154 -8.80 1.78 8.86
N LYS A 155 -8.76 0.46 8.62
CA LYS A 155 -9.73 -0.48 9.20
C LYS A 155 -9.06 -1.81 9.50
N ILE A 156 -9.41 -2.38 10.65
CA ILE A 156 -8.98 -3.71 11.08
C ILE A 156 -10.19 -4.63 11.09
N TYR A 157 -10.08 -5.77 10.42
CA TYR A 157 -11.11 -6.82 10.38
C TYR A 157 -10.79 -7.87 11.42
N ALA A 158 -11.64 -8.01 12.43
CA ALA A 158 -11.51 -9.04 13.46
C ALA A 158 -11.61 -10.45 12.87
N ASN A 159 -10.91 -11.42 13.48
CA ASN A 159 -10.90 -12.83 13.09
C ASN A 159 -10.62 -13.01 11.60
N THR A 160 -9.63 -12.30 11.10
CA THR A 160 -9.25 -12.27 9.68
C THR A 160 -7.76 -12.47 9.56
N THR A 161 -7.35 -13.56 8.92
CA THR A 161 -5.95 -13.86 8.63
C THR A 161 -5.47 -13.08 7.41
N HIS A 162 -4.16 -13.05 7.21
CA HIS A 162 -3.52 -12.39 6.08
C HIS A 162 -4.11 -12.79 4.72
N SER A 163 -4.17 -14.09 4.45
CA SER A 163 -4.75 -14.60 3.20
C SER A 163 -6.26 -14.31 3.06
N GLN A 164 -6.99 -14.21 4.16
CA GLN A 164 -8.42 -13.90 4.13
C GLN A 164 -8.72 -12.46 3.71
N LEU A 165 -7.75 -11.54 3.79
CA LEU A 165 -7.94 -10.15 3.38
C LEU A 165 -8.33 -9.99 1.91
N HIS A 166 -7.89 -10.89 1.03
CA HIS A 166 -8.18 -10.82 -0.40
C HIS A 166 -9.22 -11.85 -0.90
N ILE A 167 -9.84 -12.64 0.02
CA ILE A 167 -10.83 -13.63 -0.38
C ILE A 167 -12.18 -13.53 0.38
N ARG A 168 -12.21 -12.88 1.57
CA ARG A 168 -13.45 -12.80 2.36
C ARG A 168 -14.49 -11.91 1.66
N PRO A 169 -15.74 -12.39 1.46
CA PRO A 169 -16.78 -11.61 0.77
C PRO A 169 -17.03 -10.24 1.37
N VAL A 170 -17.02 -10.12 2.71
CA VAL A 170 -17.24 -8.83 3.38
C VAL A 170 -16.18 -7.78 3.03
N ILE A 171 -14.94 -8.20 2.78
CA ILE A 171 -13.84 -7.31 2.39
C ILE A 171 -13.94 -7.00 0.90
N LEU A 172 -14.21 -8.00 0.07
CA LEU A 172 -14.40 -7.82 -1.37
C LEU A 172 -15.57 -6.87 -1.67
N ASN A 173 -16.70 -7.02 -0.99
CA ASN A 173 -17.84 -6.10 -1.11
C ASN A 173 -17.47 -4.67 -0.67
N GLU A 174 -16.64 -4.51 0.36
CA GLU A 174 -16.17 -3.19 0.76
C GLU A 174 -15.23 -2.58 -0.27
N ILE A 175 -14.31 -3.36 -0.84
CA ILE A 175 -13.44 -2.92 -1.93
C ILE A 175 -14.28 -2.46 -3.12
N GLU A 176 -15.29 -3.24 -3.50
CA GLU A 176 -16.22 -2.88 -4.57
C GLU A 176 -16.94 -1.56 -4.27
N ARG A 177 -17.45 -1.40 -3.04
CA ARG A 177 -18.07 -0.15 -2.60
C ARG A 177 -17.10 1.03 -2.62
N ILE A 178 -15.86 0.84 -2.21
CA ILE A 178 -14.82 1.87 -2.27
C ILE A 178 -14.55 2.28 -3.72
N LEU A 179 -14.46 1.33 -4.64
CA LEU A 179 -14.14 1.61 -6.04
C LEU A 179 -15.30 2.24 -6.80
N TRP A 180 -16.52 1.70 -6.63
CA TRP A 180 -17.67 1.98 -7.48
C TRP A 180 -18.84 2.64 -6.74
N GLY A 181 -18.85 2.60 -5.41
CA GLY A 181 -19.90 3.24 -4.61
C GLY A 181 -19.93 4.75 -4.85
N LYS A 182 -21.14 5.32 -4.93
CA LYS A 182 -21.31 6.78 -4.91
C LYS A 182 -20.77 7.28 -3.56
N GLU A 183 -19.83 8.20 -3.59
CA GLU A 183 -19.48 8.95 -2.39
C GLU A 183 -20.76 9.63 -1.90
N GLN A 184 -21.23 9.25 -0.71
CA GLN A 184 -22.32 10.01 -0.07
C GLN A 184 -21.71 11.38 0.24
N SER A 185 -22.10 12.36 -0.56
CA SER A 185 -21.85 13.77 -0.25
C SER A 185 -22.43 14.07 1.13
N LYS A 186 -21.53 14.33 2.07
CA LYS A 186 -21.88 14.88 3.38
C LYS A 186 -22.20 16.35 3.25
#